data_e3d81948c83f0862708a015b98c2cfe0
#
_entry.id   e3d81948c83f0862708a015b98c2cfe0
#
_cell.length_a   1.000
_cell.length_b   1.000
_cell.length_c   1.000
_cell.angle_alpha   90.00
_cell.angle_beta   90.00
_cell.angle_gamma   90.00
#
_symmetry.space_group_name_H-M   'P 1'
#
loop_
_entity.id
_entity.type
_entity.pdbx_description
1 polymer ?
#
loop_
_entity_poly.entity_id
_entity_poly.type
_entity_poly.pdbx_seq_one_letter_code
_entity_poly.pdbx_strand_id
1 'polypeptide(L)'
;MLKTLSPIICILGPTNSGKTDLSLRLFDEISADLISVDSVQIYKHADIGSNKISKELQNKYPHELIDIIEPNEVYSVGEFLKDLKRAIDKSVQSNKVPVLVGGSMMYFFSYLVGFDDLPKSDPDTRRKILQDIDIKGKEVAFKRLKTKDPEAAKNIHPNDTQRLVRALEVLEISNKPMSSFFKRKENSNSNVFPIVIDKGKGSNFDENLKNRVENMLRKGFIDEVEEIIKIYKSNKLPLFNSAGYKEVSMHIDKIIKKDVLIEKIYFAHKKLVKHQRTWIKKIPNLKAFQSADTAKNEILEYLSY
;
A
#
# COMPACT_ATOMS: atom_id res chain seq x y z
N MET A 1 4.77 -35.09 -15.72
CA MET A 1 4.91 -34.44 -14.41
C MET A 1 4.24 -33.08 -14.47
N LEU A 2 3.10 -32.92 -13.81
CA LEU A 2 2.52 -31.60 -13.60
C LEU A 2 3.55 -30.79 -12.79
N LYS A 3 4.06 -29.67 -13.36
CA LYS A 3 4.88 -28.73 -12.59
C LYS A 3 4.00 -28.24 -11.44
N THR A 4 4.22 -28.74 -10.23
CA THR A 4 3.65 -28.12 -9.03
C THR A 4 4.06 -26.66 -9.03
N LEU A 5 3.10 -25.77 -9.08
CA LEU A 5 3.37 -24.33 -9.03
C LEU A 5 4.08 -24.02 -7.71
N SER A 6 5.24 -23.34 -7.77
CA SER A 6 5.97 -22.96 -6.57
C SER A 6 5.05 -22.18 -5.61
N PRO A 7 5.05 -22.50 -4.31
CA PRO A 7 4.22 -21.82 -3.32
C PRO A 7 4.62 -20.35 -3.20
N ILE A 8 3.64 -19.48 -2.97
CA ILE A 8 3.82 -18.03 -2.75
C ILE A 8 3.20 -17.69 -1.41
N ILE A 9 3.98 -17.15 -0.49
CA ILE A 9 3.50 -16.76 0.83
C ILE A 9 3.15 -15.28 0.83
N CYS A 10 1.96 -14.92 1.31
CA CYS A 10 1.55 -13.52 1.48
C CYS A 10 1.32 -13.22 2.96
N ILE A 11 2.16 -12.34 3.54
CA ILE A 11 2.09 -11.91 4.94
C ILE A 11 1.50 -10.51 5.01
N LEU A 12 0.21 -10.47 5.31
CA LEU A 12 -0.55 -9.23 5.45
C LEU A 12 -0.68 -8.82 6.93
N GLY A 13 -1.00 -7.58 7.14
CA GLY A 13 -1.38 -7.11 8.47
C GLY A 13 -1.29 -5.60 8.60
N PRO A 14 -1.97 -5.00 9.58
CA PRO A 14 -1.88 -3.57 9.83
C PRO A 14 -0.47 -3.17 10.29
N THR A 15 -0.23 -1.88 10.30
CA THR A 15 0.99 -1.31 10.89
C THR A 15 1.16 -1.79 12.34
N ASN A 16 2.38 -2.16 12.72
CA ASN A 16 2.75 -2.64 14.06
C ASN A 16 2.17 -4.03 14.43
N SER A 17 1.91 -4.90 13.46
CA SER A 17 1.39 -6.26 13.71
C SER A 17 2.49 -7.33 13.93
N GLY A 18 3.75 -7.08 13.56
CA GLY A 18 4.85 -8.05 13.63
C GLY A 18 5.18 -8.75 12.30
N LYS A 19 4.62 -8.29 11.19
CA LYS A 19 4.87 -8.88 9.84
C LYS A 19 6.35 -8.96 9.46
N THR A 20 7.08 -7.86 9.70
CA THR A 20 8.50 -7.77 9.36
C THR A 20 9.32 -8.79 10.14
N ASP A 21 9.08 -8.91 11.45
CA ASP A 21 9.76 -9.93 12.27
C ASP A 21 9.50 -11.35 11.74
N LEU A 22 8.23 -11.67 11.41
CA LEU A 22 7.91 -12.97 10.82
C LEU A 22 8.65 -13.20 9.49
N SER A 23 8.67 -12.22 8.58
CA SER A 23 9.32 -12.37 7.27
C SER A 23 10.83 -12.57 7.39
N LEU A 24 11.51 -11.90 8.33
CA LEU A 24 12.94 -12.08 8.55
C LEU A 24 13.24 -13.48 9.13
N ARG A 25 12.43 -13.97 10.06
CA ARG A 25 12.57 -15.32 10.61
C ARG A 25 12.33 -16.41 9.56
N LEU A 26 11.39 -16.22 8.67
CA LEU A 26 11.19 -17.14 7.55
C LEU A 26 12.38 -17.14 6.59
N PHE A 27 12.93 -15.96 6.30
CA PHE A 27 14.15 -15.87 5.47
C PHE A 27 15.32 -16.67 6.05
N ASP A 28 15.50 -16.69 7.39
CA ASP A 28 16.54 -17.46 8.05
C ASP A 28 16.25 -18.98 8.05
N GLU A 29 15.00 -19.40 7.92
CA GLU A 29 14.60 -20.83 8.04
C GLU A 29 14.35 -21.52 6.68
N ILE A 30 13.97 -20.76 5.65
CA ILE A 30 13.68 -21.32 4.32
C ILE A 30 14.42 -20.57 3.22
N SER A 31 14.63 -21.21 2.08
CA SER A 31 15.17 -20.53 0.89
C SER A 31 14.09 -19.61 0.31
N ALA A 32 14.08 -18.34 0.72
CA ALA A 32 13.09 -17.35 0.36
C ALA A 32 13.68 -16.08 -0.24
N ASP A 33 12.86 -15.36 -1.02
CA ASP A 33 13.09 -13.96 -1.38
C ASP A 33 11.98 -13.12 -0.78
N LEU A 34 12.35 -12.03 -0.10
CA LEU A 34 11.41 -11.09 0.50
C LEU A 34 10.99 -10.04 -0.53
N ILE A 35 9.69 -9.83 -0.67
CA ILE A 35 9.13 -8.85 -1.60
C ILE A 35 8.24 -7.89 -0.82
N SER A 36 8.61 -6.61 -0.79
CA SER A 36 7.83 -5.59 -0.07
C SER A 36 6.53 -5.25 -0.80
N VAL A 37 5.43 -5.28 -0.07
CA VAL A 37 4.10 -4.85 -0.54
C VAL A 37 3.68 -3.61 0.23
N ASP A 38 4.42 -2.52 0.00
CA ASP A 38 4.20 -1.26 0.70
C ASP A 38 4.29 -0.07 -0.26
N SER A 39 3.28 0.80 -0.24
CA SER A 39 3.16 1.95 -1.15
C SER A 39 3.99 3.17 -0.72
N VAL A 40 4.75 3.06 0.37
CA VAL A 40 5.62 4.13 0.86
C VAL A 40 7.07 3.69 0.85
N GLN A 41 7.38 2.44 1.21
CA GLN A 41 8.74 1.90 1.17
C GLN A 41 9.34 1.81 -0.23
N ILE A 42 8.51 1.89 -1.28
CA ILE A 42 8.95 1.98 -2.68
C ILE A 42 9.72 3.25 -2.98
N TYR A 43 9.48 4.35 -2.22
CA TYR A 43 10.14 5.63 -2.44
C TYR A 43 11.54 5.63 -1.87
N LYS A 44 12.53 6.07 -2.67
CA LYS A 44 13.88 6.40 -2.18
C LYS A 44 13.81 7.51 -1.14
N HIS A 45 14.77 7.55 -0.25
CA HIS A 45 14.88 8.54 0.85
C HIS A 45 13.73 8.53 1.88
N ALA A 46 12.71 7.70 1.69
CA ALA A 46 11.60 7.58 2.63
C ALA A 46 11.86 6.43 3.61
N ASP A 47 12.79 6.61 4.54
CA ASP A 47 13.29 5.52 5.41
C ASP A 47 12.61 5.53 6.79
N ILE A 48 12.65 6.67 7.48
CA ILE A 48 12.13 6.81 8.86
C ILE A 48 10.61 6.82 8.85
N GLY A 49 10.00 7.70 8.03
CA GLY A 49 8.54 7.85 7.95
C GLY A 49 7.82 6.61 7.42
N SER A 50 8.44 5.83 6.55
CA SER A 50 7.92 4.55 6.06
C SER A 50 8.22 3.38 7.00
N ASN A 51 9.11 3.58 7.98
CA ASN A 51 9.66 2.55 8.87
C ASN A 51 10.30 1.38 8.10
N LYS A 52 11.10 1.70 7.10
CA LYS A 52 11.99 0.71 6.49
C LYS A 52 12.91 0.10 7.53
N ILE A 53 13.31 -1.14 7.33
CA ILE A 53 14.42 -1.73 8.10
C ILE A 53 15.71 -0.97 7.78
N SER A 54 16.64 -0.95 8.74
CA SER A 54 17.92 -0.24 8.55
C SER A 54 18.68 -0.75 7.32
N LYS A 55 19.55 0.06 6.76
CA LYS A 55 20.39 -0.36 5.61
C LYS A 55 21.23 -1.59 5.91
N GLU A 56 21.70 -1.73 7.15
CA GLU A 56 22.41 -2.93 7.62
C GLU A 56 21.51 -4.17 7.52
N LEU A 57 20.26 -4.07 8.01
CA LEU A 57 19.30 -5.16 7.90
C LEU A 57 18.86 -5.42 6.46
N GLN A 58 18.77 -4.38 5.60
CA GLN A 58 18.49 -4.57 4.18
C GLN A 58 19.58 -5.35 3.46
N ASN A 59 20.85 -5.16 3.85
CA ASN A 59 21.96 -5.92 3.31
C ASN A 59 21.92 -7.39 3.74
N LYS A 60 21.51 -7.68 4.98
CA LYS A 60 21.34 -9.05 5.47
C LYS A 60 20.07 -9.72 4.92
N TYR A 61 19.00 -8.98 4.81
CA TYR A 61 17.68 -9.42 4.38
C TYR A 61 17.20 -8.57 3.17
N PRO A 62 17.72 -8.86 1.98
CA PRO A 62 17.34 -8.10 0.78
C PRO A 62 15.83 -8.20 0.52
N HIS A 63 15.23 -7.06 0.24
CA HIS A 63 13.82 -6.98 -0.16
C HIS A 63 13.69 -6.42 -1.56
N GLU A 64 13.00 -7.12 -2.43
CA GLU A 64 12.56 -6.55 -3.70
C GLU A 64 11.48 -5.50 -3.46
N LEU A 65 11.35 -4.53 -4.35
CA LEU A 65 10.37 -3.45 -4.36
C LEU A 65 10.52 -2.45 -3.19
N ILE A 66 11.74 -2.25 -2.70
CA ILE A 66 12.12 -1.15 -1.83
C ILE A 66 13.00 -0.18 -2.61
N ASP A 67 12.88 1.14 -2.40
CA ASP A 67 13.71 2.18 -3.03
C ASP A 67 13.70 2.15 -4.57
N ILE A 68 12.58 1.87 -5.20
CA ILE A 68 12.48 1.66 -6.66
C ILE A 68 12.05 2.90 -7.44
N ILE A 69 11.49 3.92 -6.80
CA ILE A 69 11.04 5.17 -7.44
C ILE A 69 11.50 6.41 -6.65
N GLU A 70 11.53 7.55 -7.32
CA GLU A 70 11.83 8.83 -6.70
C GLU A 70 10.58 9.44 -6.01
N PRO A 71 10.73 10.26 -4.94
CA PRO A 71 9.63 10.90 -4.22
C PRO A 71 8.67 11.75 -5.06
N ASN A 72 9.09 12.22 -6.23
CA ASN A 72 8.29 13.00 -7.18
C ASN A 72 7.56 12.15 -8.24
N GLU A 73 7.76 10.85 -8.23
CA GLU A 73 7.11 9.93 -9.16
C GLU A 73 5.78 9.40 -8.59
N VAL A 74 4.87 9.05 -9.49
CA VAL A 74 3.60 8.39 -9.14
C VAL A 74 3.72 6.91 -9.46
N TYR A 75 3.38 6.06 -8.51
CA TYR A 75 3.41 4.62 -8.68
C TYR A 75 2.01 4.02 -8.60
N SER A 76 1.55 3.45 -9.69
CA SER A 76 0.21 2.90 -9.81
C SER A 76 0.14 1.42 -9.38
N VAL A 77 -1.08 0.94 -9.08
CA VAL A 77 -1.33 -0.49 -8.83
C VAL A 77 -0.93 -1.35 -10.03
N GLY A 78 -1.14 -0.87 -11.24
CA GLY A 78 -0.75 -1.59 -12.46
C GLY A 78 0.77 -1.75 -12.60
N GLU A 79 1.55 -0.72 -12.22
CA GLU A 79 3.01 -0.79 -12.18
C GLU A 79 3.47 -1.76 -11.09
N PHE A 80 2.89 -1.64 -9.89
CA PHE A 80 3.15 -2.57 -8.80
C PHE A 80 2.94 -4.03 -9.22
N LEU A 81 1.81 -4.36 -9.85
CA LEU A 81 1.53 -5.73 -10.27
C LEU A 81 2.51 -6.27 -11.31
N LYS A 82 3.03 -5.41 -12.20
CA LYS A 82 4.07 -5.78 -13.16
C LYS A 82 5.39 -6.08 -12.47
N ASP A 83 5.81 -5.20 -11.56
CA ASP A 83 7.07 -5.36 -10.84
C ASP A 83 7.00 -6.52 -9.87
N LEU A 84 5.85 -6.69 -9.18
CA LEU A 84 5.58 -7.86 -8.34
C LEU A 84 5.71 -9.17 -9.13
N LYS A 85 5.11 -9.21 -10.33
CA LYS A 85 5.22 -10.40 -11.19
C LYS A 85 6.67 -10.72 -11.53
N ARG A 86 7.47 -9.70 -11.92
CA ARG A 86 8.91 -9.89 -12.20
C ARG A 86 9.68 -10.42 -10.97
N ALA A 87 9.40 -9.86 -9.79
CA ALA A 87 10.04 -10.30 -8.56
C ALA A 87 9.68 -11.74 -8.21
N ILE A 88 8.41 -12.12 -8.34
CA ILE A 88 7.96 -13.52 -8.14
C ILE A 88 8.63 -14.45 -9.16
N ASP A 89 8.59 -14.11 -10.45
CA ASP A 89 9.18 -14.92 -11.51
C ASP A 89 10.68 -15.15 -11.28
N LYS A 90 11.41 -14.11 -10.82
CA LYS A 90 12.84 -14.18 -10.45
C LYS A 90 13.09 -15.14 -9.30
N SER A 91 12.28 -15.06 -8.22
CA SER A 91 12.39 -15.94 -7.06
C SER A 91 12.15 -17.41 -7.45
N VAL A 92 11.10 -17.67 -8.20
CA VAL A 92 10.75 -19.03 -8.68
C VAL A 92 11.85 -19.61 -9.59
N GLN A 93 12.41 -18.81 -10.49
CA GLN A 93 13.53 -19.23 -11.33
C GLN A 93 14.79 -19.58 -10.54
N SER A 94 14.96 -18.94 -9.39
CA SER A 94 16.08 -19.20 -8.45
C SER A 94 15.77 -20.32 -7.44
N ASN A 95 14.66 -21.05 -7.61
CA ASN A 95 14.18 -22.09 -6.68
C ASN A 95 14.00 -21.57 -5.24
N LYS A 96 13.55 -20.33 -5.09
CA LYS A 96 13.25 -19.71 -3.80
C LYS A 96 11.74 -19.48 -3.65
N VAL A 97 11.28 -19.49 -2.42
CA VAL A 97 9.88 -19.16 -2.08
C VAL A 97 9.68 -17.64 -2.07
N PRO A 98 8.82 -17.08 -2.94
CA PRO A 98 8.46 -15.66 -2.85
C PRO A 98 7.64 -15.40 -1.59
N VAL A 99 8.15 -14.52 -0.71
CA VAL A 99 7.46 -14.09 0.52
C VAL A 99 7.08 -12.62 0.38
N LEU A 100 5.81 -12.37 0.08
CA LEU A 100 5.23 -11.06 -0.07
C LEU A 100 4.85 -10.53 1.32
N VAL A 101 5.44 -9.41 1.76
CA VAL A 101 5.20 -8.86 3.09
C VAL A 101 4.85 -7.37 3.05
N GLY A 102 3.76 -6.96 3.70
CA GLY A 102 3.43 -5.54 3.72
C GLY A 102 2.11 -5.14 4.33
N GLY A 103 1.86 -3.83 4.23
CA GLY A 103 0.66 -3.17 4.76
C GLY A 103 -0.22 -2.51 3.71
N SER A 104 0.15 -2.53 2.42
CA SER A 104 -0.65 -1.93 1.35
C SER A 104 -1.73 -2.89 0.87
N MET A 105 -2.83 -2.91 1.61
CA MET A 105 -3.93 -3.88 1.42
C MET A 105 -4.57 -3.80 0.04
N MET A 106 -4.57 -2.64 -0.61
CA MET A 106 -5.06 -2.50 -1.98
C MET A 106 -4.17 -3.27 -2.97
N TYR A 107 -2.85 -3.29 -2.76
CA TYR A 107 -1.92 -4.06 -3.58
C TYR A 107 -2.15 -5.56 -3.41
N PHE A 108 -2.26 -6.03 -2.17
CA PHE A 108 -2.62 -7.43 -1.90
C PHE A 108 -3.98 -7.80 -2.48
N PHE A 109 -5.00 -6.97 -2.29
CA PHE A 109 -6.32 -7.22 -2.86
C PHE A 109 -6.25 -7.34 -4.38
N SER A 110 -5.55 -6.43 -5.04
CA SER A 110 -5.40 -6.43 -6.50
C SER A 110 -4.64 -7.67 -7.01
N TYR A 111 -3.67 -8.16 -6.24
CA TYR A 111 -2.94 -9.38 -6.56
C TYR A 111 -3.77 -10.64 -6.32
N LEU A 112 -4.46 -10.74 -5.18
CA LEU A 112 -5.16 -11.94 -4.73
C LEU A 112 -6.55 -12.10 -5.39
N VAL A 113 -7.27 -11.01 -5.58
CA VAL A 113 -8.66 -11.00 -6.07
C VAL A 113 -8.74 -10.61 -7.54
N GLY A 114 -7.78 -9.83 -7.99
CA GLY A 114 -7.71 -9.31 -9.36
C GLY A 114 -7.77 -7.79 -9.42
N PHE A 115 -7.29 -7.27 -10.51
CA PHE A 115 -7.26 -5.84 -10.81
C PHE A 115 -7.90 -5.60 -12.17
N ASP A 116 -8.81 -4.63 -12.22
CA ASP A 116 -9.44 -4.25 -13.47
C ASP A 116 -8.43 -3.53 -14.38
N ASP A 117 -8.34 -3.94 -15.63
CA ASP A 117 -7.43 -3.36 -16.63
C ASP A 117 -7.95 -2.01 -17.12
N LEU A 118 -7.93 -1.03 -16.23
CA LEU A 118 -8.35 0.33 -16.52
C LEU A 118 -7.29 1.08 -17.34
N PRO A 119 -7.68 1.99 -18.23
CA PRO A 119 -6.75 2.88 -18.93
C PRO A 119 -5.79 3.55 -17.97
N LYS A 120 -4.53 3.75 -18.40
CA LYS A 120 -3.57 4.52 -17.60
C LYS A 120 -4.13 5.91 -17.29
N SER A 121 -3.75 6.44 -16.12
CA SER A 121 -4.09 7.83 -15.76
C SER A 121 -3.36 8.80 -16.69
N ASP A 122 -4.10 9.83 -17.13
CA ASP A 122 -3.57 10.93 -17.92
C ASP A 122 -3.61 12.23 -17.11
N PRO A 123 -2.44 12.80 -16.76
CA PRO A 123 -2.36 14.00 -15.93
C PRO A 123 -3.11 15.21 -16.50
N ASP A 124 -3.16 15.35 -17.82
CA ASP A 124 -3.83 16.50 -18.46
C ASP A 124 -5.35 16.36 -18.39
N THR A 125 -5.88 15.18 -18.70
CA THR A 125 -7.31 14.86 -18.54
C THR A 125 -7.74 15.04 -17.08
N ARG A 126 -6.92 14.53 -16.15
CA ARG A 126 -7.19 14.67 -14.71
C ARG A 126 -7.23 16.13 -14.26
N ARG A 127 -6.31 16.95 -14.75
CA ARG A 127 -6.25 18.39 -14.48
C ARG A 127 -7.51 19.11 -14.98
N LYS A 128 -7.94 18.81 -16.21
CA LYS A 128 -9.19 19.37 -16.79
C LYS A 128 -10.41 19.01 -15.96
N ILE A 129 -10.53 17.76 -15.53
CA ILE A 129 -11.66 17.32 -14.68
C ILE A 129 -11.64 18.04 -13.33
N LEU A 130 -10.47 18.20 -12.70
CA LEU A 130 -10.38 18.95 -11.44
C LEU A 130 -10.74 20.42 -11.60
N GLN A 131 -10.29 21.08 -12.67
CA GLN A 131 -10.67 22.46 -12.99
C GLN A 131 -12.19 22.58 -13.24
N ASP A 132 -12.78 21.63 -13.95
CA ASP A 132 -14.24 21.58 -14.13
C ASP A 132 -15.00 21.43 -12.80
N ILE A 133 -14.47 20.64 -11.88
CA ILE A 133 -15.05 20.49 -10.53
C ILE A 133 -14.94 21.78 -9.74
N ASP A 134 -13.81 22.48 -9.83
CA ASP A 134 -13.59 23.74 -9.14
C ASP A 134 -14.51 24.86 -9.66
N ILE A 135 -14.79 24.90 -10.97
CA ILE A 135 -15.63 25.92 -11.62
C ILE A 135 -17.12 25.60 -11.47
N LYS A 136 -17.54 24.35 -11.75
CA LYS A 136 -18.96 23.94 -11.87
C LYS A 136 -19.50 23.26 -10.61
N GLY A 137 -18.64 22.91 -9.68
CA GLY A 137 -18.97 22.18 -8.47
C GLY A 137 -18.96 20.66 -8.63
N LYS A 138 -18.69 19.99 -7.52
CA LYS A 138 -18.58 18.53 -7.44
C LYS A 138 -19.90 17.81 -7.75
N GLU A 139 -21.03 18.43 -7.41
CA GLU A 139 -22.36 17.88 -7.65
C GLU A 139 -22.64 17.71 -9.14
N VAL A 140 -22.23 18.68 -9.96
CA VAL A 140 -22.38 18.63 -11.43
C VAL A 140 -21.55 17.47 -12.00
N ALA A 141 -20.29 17.32 -11.52
CA ALA A 141 -19.42 16.23 -11.92
C ALA A 141 -20.00 14.85 -11.52
N PHE A 142 -20.57 14.74 -10.31
CA PHE A 142 -21.21 13.50 -9.85
C PHE A 142 -22.50 13.19 -10.65
N LYS A 143 -23.31 14.20 -10.97
CA LYS A 143 -24.48 14.03 -11.84
C LYS A 143 -24.08 13.54 -13.24
N ARG A 144 -22.98 14.07 -13.79
CA ARG A 144 -22.40 13.60 -15.06
C ARG A 144 -22.01 12.12 -14.96
N LEU A 145 -21.30 11.71 -13.90
CA LEU A 145 -20.96 10.31 -13.68
C LEU A 145 -22.22 9.45 -13.57
N LYS A 146 -23.21 9.87 -12.79
CA LYS A 146 -24.48 9.14 -12.61
C LYS A 146 -25.22 8.90 -13.93
N THR A 147 -25.12 9.84 -14.87
CA THR A 147 -25.73 9.72 -16.22
C THR A 147 -24.93 8.80 -17.14
N LYS A 148 -23.60 8.86 -17.09
CA LYS A 148 -22.73 8.16 -18.03
C LYS A 148 -22.27 6.77 -17.53
N ASP A 149 -22.22 6.58 -16.21
CA ASP A 149 -21.84 5.33 -15.55
C ASP A 149 -22.62 5.16 -14.23
N PRO A 150 -23.93 4.82 -14.32
CA PRO A 150 -24.78 4.66 -13.13
C PRO A 150 -24.27 3.57 -12.18
N GLU A 151 -23.64 2.54 -12.71
CA GLU A 151 -23.11 1.40 -11.95
C GLU A 151 -21.92 1.83 -11.06
N ALA A 152 -20.96 2.56 -11.63
CA ALA A 152 -19.85 3.10 -10.84
C ALA A 152 -20.37 4.14 -9.82
N ALA A 153 -21.35 4.97 -10.20
CA ALA A 153 -21.90 5.99 -9.33
C ALA A 153 -22.61 5.43 -8.09
N LYS A 154 -23.16 4.20 -8.13
CA LYS A 154 -23.73 3.52 -6.94
C LYS A 154 -22.67 3.22 -5.87
N ASN A 155 -21.42 3.02 -6.26
CA ASN A 155 -20.34 2.61 -5.40
C ASN A 155 -19.38 3.75 -5.00
N ILE A 156 -19.60 4.96 -5.54
CA ILE A 156 -18.77 6.14 -5.29
C ILE A 156 -19.58 7.15 -4.47
N HIS A 157 -19.10 7.48 -3.28
CA HIS A 157 -19.73 8.52 -2.48
C HIS A 157 -19.53 9.89 -3.15
N PRO A 158 -20.56 10.77 -3.22
CA PRO A 158 -20.45 12.09 -3.88
C PRO A 158 -19.29 12.95 -3.38
N ASN A 159 -18.88 12.79 -2.13
CA ASN A 159 -17.75 13.50 -1.54
C ASN A 159 -16.39 12.83 -1.79
N ASP A 160 -16.34 11.65 -2.41
CA ASP A 160 -15.09 10.98 -2.78
C ASP A 160 -14.55 11.53 -4.11
N THR A 161 -13.89 12.69 -4.02
CA THR A 161 -13.37 13.39 -5.20
C THR A 161 -12.36 12.52 -5.97
N GLN A 162 -11.55 11.73 -5.28
CA GLN A 162 -10.52 10.93 -5.92
C GLN A 162 -11.14 9.85 -6.83
N ARG A 163 -12.14 9.12 -6.33
CA ARG A 163 -12.84 8.09 -7.10
C ARG A 163 -13.73 8.71 -8.19
N LEU A 164 -14.38 9.83 -7.91
CA LEU A 164 -15.16 10.57 -8.88
C LEU A 164 -14.29 11.01 -10.07
N VAL A 165 -13.17 11.67 -9.79
CA VAL A 165 -12.23 12.11 -10.83
C VAL A 165 -11.71 10.91 -11.63
N ARG A 166 -11.36 9.80 -10.97
CA ARG A 166 -10.88 8.60 -11.67
C ARG A 166 -11.93 8.00 -12.59
N ALA A 167 -13.18 7.92 -12.16
CA ALA A 167 -14.26 7.38 -12.99
C ALA A 167 -14.52 8.25 -14.22
N LEU A 168 -14.50 9.57 -14.07
CA LEU A 168 -14.64 10.52 -15.18
C LEU A 168 -13.43 10.49 -16.10
N GLU A 169 -12.21 10.35 -15.56
CA GLU A 169 -10.96 10.22 -16.33
C GLU A 169 -11.01 8.97 -17.22
N VAL A 170 -11.40 7.81 -16.68
CA VAL A 170 -11.56 6.58 -17.46
C VAL A 170 -12.57 6.77 -18.60
N LEU A 171 -13.71 7.41 -18.30
CA LEU A 171 -14.73 7.72 -19.29
C LEU A 171 -14.18 8.61 -20.43
N GLU A 172 -13.43 9.65 -20.11
CA GLU A 172 -12.83 10.57 -21.09
C GLU A 172 -11.78 9.89 -21.97
N ILE A 173 -10.90 9.09 -21.36
CA ILE A 173 -9.79 8.46 -22.08
C ILE A 173 -10.28 7.33 -22.98
N SER A 174 -11.22 6.50 -22.48
CA SER A 174 -11.65 5.28 -23.16
C SER A 174 -12.96 5.40 -23.94
N ASN A 175 -13.72 6.47 -23.75
CA ASN A 175 -15.12 6.62 -24.18
C ASN A 175 -16.03 5.47 -23.67
N LYS A 176 -15.65 4.78 -22.60
CA LYS A 176 -16.40 3.67 -21.99
C LYS A 176 -16.60 3.92 -20.50
N PRO A 177 -17.75 3.52 -19.93
CA PRO A 177 -17.97 3.57 -18.49
C PRO A 177 -16.89 2.78 -17.75
N MET A 178 -16.42 3.30 -16.61
CA MET A 178 -15.43 2.58 -15.77
C MET A 178 -15.99 1.21 -15.34
N SER A 179 -17.28 1.11 -15.06
CA SER A 179 -17.93 -0.15 -14.70
C SER A 179 -17.85 -1.22 -15.79
N SER A 180 -17.70 -0.86 -17.06
CA SER A 180 -17.51 -1.84 -18.16
C SER A 180 -16.18 -2.60 -18.09
N PHE A 181 -15.23 -2.11 -17.31
CA PHE A 181 -13.95 -2.76 -17.06
C PHE A 181 -13.96 -3.67 -15.82
N PHE A 182 -15.03 -3.66 -15.01
CA PHE A 182 -15.15 -4.51 -13.83
C PHE A 182 -15.34 -5.97 -14.25
N LYS A 183 -14.24 -6.59 -14.64
CA LYS A 183 -14.18 -8.03 -14.89
C LYS A 183 -13.70 -8.70 -13.61
N ARG A 184 -14.60 -9.33 -12.87
CA ARG A 184 -14.23 -10.24 -11.78
C ARG A 184 -13.43 -11.39 -12.39
N LYS A 185 -12.13 -11.23 -12.48
CA LYS A 185 -11.23 -12.37 -12.69
C LYS A 185 -11.09 -13.02 -11.31
N GLU A 186 -11.68 -14.17 -11.13
CA GLU A 186 -11.29 -15.06 -10.04
C GLU A 186 -9.85 -15.50 -10.33
N ASN A 187 -8.89 -14.82 -9.74
CA ASN A 187 -7.52 -15.31 -9.69
C ASN A 187 -7.48 -16.47 -8.69
N SER A 188 -7.89 -17.64 -9.10
CA SER A 188 -7.66 -18.88 -8.34
C SER A 188 -6.19 -19.31 -8.47
N ASN A 189 -5.30 -18.52 -7.90
CA ASN A 189 -3.90 -18.96 -7.75
C ASN A 189 -3.84 -19.98 -6.61
N SER A 190 -4.02 -21.25 -6.96
CA SER A 190 -4.03 -22.38 -6.00
C SER A 190 -2.73 -22.56 -5.21
N ASN A 191 -1.65 -21.89 -5.63
CA ASN A 191 -0.33 -21.94 -5.00
C ASN A 191 -0.04 -20.73 -4.10
N VAL A 192 -1.02 -19.83 -3.85
CA VAL A 192 -0.83 -18.66 -2.99
C VAL A 192 -1.40 -18.95 -1.61
N PHE A 193 -0.60 -18.72 -0.57
CA PHE A 193 -0.99 -18.89 0.83
C PHE A 193 -1.04 -17.54 1.54
N PRO A 194 -2.22 -16.89 1.61
CA PRO A 194 -2.37 -15.60 2.26
C PRO A 194 -2.67 -15.77 3.75
N ILE A 195 -1.87 -15.09 4.58
CA ILE A 195 -2.09 -15.00 6.02
C ILE A 195 -2.17 -13.54 6.46
N VAL A 196 -2.87 -13.29 7.53
CA VAL A 196 -2.85 -11.98 8.20
C VAL A 196 -2.41 -12.10 9.66
N ILE A 197 -1.49 -11.22 10.06
CA ILE A 197 -1.18 -11.02 11.48
C ILE A 197 -1.90 -9.77 11.93
N ASP A 198 -2.87 -9.91 12.84
CA ASP A 198 -3.55 -8.78 13.48
C ASP A 198 -3.80 -9.09 14.96
N LYS A 199 -3.04 -8.45 15.83
CA LYS A 199 -3.17 -8.54 17.29
C LYS A 199 -4.47 -7.92 17.84
N GLY A 200 -5.35 -7.44 16.95
CA GLY A 200 -6.60 -6.79 17.37
C GLY A 200 -6.37 -5.40 17.98
N LYS A 201 -7.40 -4.92 18.68
CA LYS A 201 -7.36 -3.69 19.49
C LYS A 201 -7.03 -4.06 20.95
N GLY A 202 -5.85 -4.63 21.18
CA GLY A 202 -5.38 -4.90 22.53
C GLY A 202 -5.22 -3.61 23.34
N SER A 203 -5.19 -3.71 24.68
CA SER A 203 -5.11 -2.58 25.63
C SER A 203 -3.95 -1.61 25.30
N ASN A 204 -2.87 -2.09 24.72
CA ASN A 204 -1.66 -1.30 24.45
C ASN A 204 -1.53 -0.83 22.99
N PHE A 205 -2.58 -1.00 22.16
CA PHE A 205 -2.49 -0.64 20.73
C PHE A 205 -2.21 0.86 20.52
N ASP A 206 -2.96 1.71 21.21
CA ASP A 206 -2.83 3.17 21.07
C ASP A 206 -1.50 3.67 21.63
N GLU A 207 -1.03 3.10 22.75
CA GLU A 207 0.26 3.41 23.35
C GLU A 207 1.43 3.01 22.41
N ASN A 208 1.40 1.79 21.91
CA ASN A 208 2.41 1.30 20.95
C ASN A 208 2.46 2.15 19.68
N LEU A 209 1.31 2.63 19.21
CA LEU A 209 1.26 3.49 18.04
C LEU A 209 1.82 4.90 18.34
N LYS A 210 1.54 5.46 19.52
CA LYS A 210 2.15 6.72 19.97
C LYS A 210 3.67 6.60 20.11
N ASN A 211 4.13 5.58 20.82
CA ASN A 211 5.57 5.30 21.00
C ASN A 211 6.29 5.16 19.66
N ARG A 212 5.64 4.53 18.67
CA ARG A 212 6.17 4.45 17.30
C ARG A 212 6.34 5.84 16.67
N VAL A 213 5.33 6.72 16.78
CA VAL A 213 5.39 8.09 16.22
C VAL A 213 6.49 8.90 16.89
N GLU A 214 6.59 8.83 18.22
CA GLU A 214 7.64 9.52 18.99
C GLU A 214 9.04 9.01 18.59
N ASN A 215 9.19 7.69 18.39
CA ASN A 215 10.44 7.11 17.94
C ASN A 215 10.82 7.58 16.52
N MET A 216 9.85 7.71 15.60
CA MET A 216 10.10 8.25 14.27
C MET A 216 10.61 9.69 14.33
N LEU A 217 9.98 10.55 15.14
CA LEU A 217 10.41 11.94 15.33
C LEU A 217 11.79 12.04 15.99
N ARG A 218 12.06 11.20 17.00
CA ARG A 218 13.40 11.15 17.65
C ARG A 218 14.50 10.69 16.70
N LYS A 219 14.18 9.85 15.72
CA LYS A 219 15.13 9.39 14.69
C LYS A 219 15.37 10.41 13.58
N GLY A 220 14.75 11.59 13.61
CA GLY A 220 14.94 12.62 12.62
C GLY A 220 13.93 12.60 11.46
N PHE A 221 12.68 12.21 11.70
CA PHE A 221 11.68 12.16 10.64
C PHE A 221 11.38 13.54 10.04
N ILE A 222 11.51 14.63 10.82
CA ILE A 222 11.38 15.99 10.29
C ILE A 222 12.55 16.29 9.35
N ASP A 223 13.77 15.99 9.78
CA ASP A 223 14.99 16.22 9.00
C ASP A 223 14.97 15.43 7.68
N GLU A 224 14.46 14.18 7.69
CA GLU A 224 14.25 13.37 6.48
C GLU A 224 13.35 14.10 5.47
N VAL A 225 12.22 14.65 5.93
CA VAL A 225 11.29 15.36 5.04
C VAL A 225 11.88 16.68 4.53
N GLU A 226 12.59 17.44 5.39
CA GLU A 226 13.29 18.68 5.00
C GLU A 226 14.35 18.38 3.92
N GLU A 227 15.11 17.30 4.06
CA GLU A 227 16.11 16.87 3.08
C GLU A 227 15.48 16.48 1.75
N ILE A 228 14.37 15.73 1.77
CA ILE A 228 13.62 15.41 0.56
C ILE A 228 13.12 16.69 -0.13
N ILE A 229 12.55 17.64 0.61
CA ILE A 229 12.11 18.94 0.05
C ILE A 229 13.29 19.68 -0.58
N LYS A 230 14.46 19.69 0.06
CA LYS A 230 15.68 20.35 -0.43
C LYS A 230 16.18 19.70 -1.73
N ILE A 231 16.22 18.38 -1.80
CA ILE A 231 16.66 17.62 -2.99
C ILE A 231 15.73 17.88 -4.18
N TYR A 232 14.41 17.74 -3.98
CA TYR A 232 13.43 17.85 -5.06
C TYR A 232 12.89 19.27 -5.27
N LYS A 233 13.30 20.24 -4.45
CA LYS A 233 12.88 21.65 -4.50
C LYS A 233 11.35 21.81 -4.55
N SER A 234 10.63 20.94 -3.84
CA SER A 234 9.16 20.90 -3.83
C SER A 234 8.63 20.36 -2.51
N ASN A 235 7.60 21.01 -1.98
CA ASN A 235 6.79 20.53 -0.85
C ASN A 235 5.48 19.83 -1.30
N LYS A 236 5.31 19.58 -2.62
CA LYS A 236 4.11 18.97 -3.21
C LYS A 236 4.46 17.67 -3.93
N LEU A 237 5.16 16.77 -3.25
CA LEU A 237 5.55 15.49 -3.81
C LEU A 237 4.45 14.43 -3.61
N PRO A 238 4.30 13.45 -4.53
CA PRO A 238 3.40 12.32 -4.36
C PRO A 238 3.60 11.57 -3.03
N LEU A 239 4.84 11.36 -2.60
CA LEU A 239 5.18 10.79 -1.30
C LEU A 239 4.46 11.50 -0.13
N PHE A 240 4.34 12.83 -0.18
CA PHE A 240 3.73 13.62 0.91
C PHE A 240 2.20 13.48 1.01
N ASN A 241 1.57 12.68 0.17
CA ASN A 241 0.19 12.24 0.39
C ASN A 241 0.08 11.07 1.39
N SER A 242 1.21 10.47 1.79
CA SER A 242 1.27 9.36 2.72
C SER A 242 1.12 9.82 4.17
N ALA A 243 0.53 8.94 5.02
CA ALA A 243 0.37 9.23 6.45
C ALA A 243 1.73 9.42 7.14
N GLY A 244 1.83 10.43 7.95
CA GLY A 244 3.07 10.88 8.58
C GLY A 244 3.81 11.92 7.72
N TYR A 245 4.14 11.60 6.50
CA TYR A 245 4.80 12.53 5.57
C TYR A 245 3.98 13.79 5.32
N LYS A 246 2.67 13.62 5.12
CA LYS A 246 1.75 14.75 4.95
C LYS A 246 1.77 15.68 6.15
N GLU A 247 1.68 15.14 7.34
CA GLU A 247 1.62 15.92 8.58
C GLU A 247 2.94 16.64 8.83
N VAL A 248 4.09 15.99 8.58
CA VAL A 248 5.42 16.61 8.72
C VAL A 248 5.62 17.71 7.66
N SER A 249 5.25 17.47 6.40
CA SER A 249 5.31 18.51 5.35
C SER A 249 4.46 19.73 5.73
N MET A 250 3.24 19.53 6.24
CA MET A 250 2.39 20.62 6.75
C MET A 250 3.00 21.34 7.96
N HIS A 251 3.78 20.66 8.78
CA HIS A 251 4.51 21.28 9.89
C HIS A 251 5.64 22.18 9.37
N ILE A 252 6.41 21.72 8.40
CA ILE A 252 7.48 22.50 7.76
C ILE A 252 6.89 23.75 7.08
N ASP A 253 5.72 23.62 6.46
CA ASP A 253 4.94 24.74 5.89
C ASP A 253 4.27 25.63 6.96
N LYS A 254 4.52 25.40 8.27
CA LYS A 254 3.95 26.15 9.40
C LYS A 254 2.42 26.09 9.52
N ILE A 255 1.77 25.13 8.86
CA ILE A 255 0.31 24.88 8.95
C ILE A 255 -0.01 24.11 10.24
N ILE A 256 0.85 23.17 10.64
CA ILE A 256 0.72 22.39 11.89
C ILE A 256 1.80 22.87 12.86
N LYS A 257 1.40 23.22 14.07
CA LYS A 257 2.33 23.58 15.16
C LYS A 257 3.04 22.34 15.72
N LYS A 258 4.25 22.54 16.27
CA LYS A 258 5.10 21.45 16.79
C LYS A 258 4.45 20.71 17.95
N ASP A 259 3.74 21.39 18.81
CA ASP A 259 3.05 20.85 20.00
C ASP A 259 1.94 19.84 19.66
N VAL A 260 1.30 19.98 18.50
CA VAL A 260 0.23 19.08 18.04
C VAL A 260 0.69 18.08 16.97
N LEU A 261 1.95 18.14 16.52
CA LEU A 261 2.45 17.31 15.41
C LEU A 261 2.37 15.81 15.73
N ILE A 262 2.80 15.39 16.93
CA ILE A 262 2.75 14.00 17.36
C ILE A 262 1.31 13.46 17.28
N GLU A 263 0.36 14.24 17.79
CA GLU A 263 -1.04 13.86 17.78
C GLU A 263 -1.61 13.74 16.37
N LYS A 264 -1.26 14.65 15.48
CA LYS A 264 -1.68 14.61 14.06
C LYS A 264 -1.14 13.38 13.33
N ILE A 265 0.15 13.05 13.48
CA ILE A 265 0.75 11.86 12.90
C ILE A 265 0.10 10.59 13.49
N TYR A 266 -0.11 10.55 14.81
CA TYR A 266 -0.78 9.45 15.49
C TYR A 266 -2.18 9.19 14.90
N PHE A 267 -3.01 10.22 14.74
CA PHE A 267 -4.35 10.07 14.16
C PHE A 267 -4.31 9.65 12.69
N ALA A 268 -3.34 10.14 11.90
CA ALA A 268 -3.14 9.69 10.53
C ALA A 268 -2.81 8.19 10.46
N HIS A 269 -1.90 7.71 11.30
CA HIS A 269 -1.57 6.30 11.39
C HIS A 269 -2.73 5.45 11.94
N LYS A 270 -3.47 5.93 12.93
CA LYS A 270 -4.68 5.25 13.44
C LYS A 270 -5.75 5.10 12.35
N LYS A 271 -5.95 6.12 11.54
CA LYS A 271 -6.83 6.08 10.36
C LYS A 271 -6.32 5.08 9.32
N LEU A 272 -5.00 5.04 9.06
CA LEU A 272 -4.38 4.07 8.17
C LEU A 272 -4.66 2.64 8.64
N VAL A 273 -4.42 2.31 9.90
CA VAL A 273 -4.71 0.98 10.47
C VAL A 273 -6.20 0.61 10.33
N LYS A 274 -7.11 1.55 10.57
CA LYS A 274 -8.55 1.32 10.36
C LYS A 274 -8.86 0.97 8.90
N HIS A 275 -8.24 1.67 7.95
CA HIS A 275 -8.40 1.38 6.52
C HIS A 275 -7.79 0.01 6.16
N GLN A 276 -6.60 -0.32 6.66
CA GLN A 276 -5.99 -1.62 6.44
C GLN A 276 -6.91 -2.75 6.92
N ARG A 277 -7.47 -2.67 8.12
CA ARG A 277 -8.43 -3.66 8.65
C ARG A 277 -9.73 -3.76 7.82
N THR A 278 -10.18 -2.64 7.24
CA THR A 278 -11.36 -2.65 6.35
C THR A 278 -11.09 -3.41 5.05
N TRP A 279 -9.89 -3.29 4.49
CA TRP A 279 -9.49 -4.02 3.29
C TRP A 279 -9.21 -5.50 3.57
N ILE A 280 -8.57 -5.83 4.69
CA ILE A 280 -8.32 -7.20 5.13
C ILE A 280 -9.61 -8.04 5.11
N LYS A 281 -10.72 -7.48 5.58
CA LYS A 281 -12.03 -8.13 5.57
C LYS A 281 -12.60 -8.46 4.18
N LYS A 282 -12.05 -7.87 3.13
CA LYS A 282 -12.49 -8.09 1.73
C LYS A 282 -11.67 -9.15 1.01
N ILE A 283 -10.57 -9.61 1.60
CA ILE A 283 -9.70 -10.62 1.01
C ILE A 283 -10.26 -12.00 1.37
N PRO A 284 -10.63 -12.82 0.39
CA PRO A 284 -11.16 -14.16 0.63
C PRO A 284 -10.05 -15.12 1.10
N ASN A 285 -10.44 -16.19 1.78
CA ASN A 285 -9.58 -17.32 2.19
C ASN A 285 -8.34 -16.91 3.00
N LEU A 286 -8.40 -15.79 3.74
CA LEU A 286 -7.32 -15.27 4.52
C LEU A 286 -7.28 -15.93 5.91
N LYS A 287 -6.20 -16.67 6.23
CA LYS A 287 -5.99 -17.23 7.57
C LYS A 287 -5.48 -16.14 8.52
N ALA A 288 -6.13 -15.96 9.68
CA ALA A 288 -5.82 -14.90 10.63
C ALA A 288 -5.09 -15.44 11.86
N PHE A 289 -3.99 -14.76 12.26
CA PHE A 289 -3.17 -15.11 13.41
C PHE A 289 -2.95 -13.89 14.30
N GLN A 290 -2.88 -14.13 15.61
CA GLN A 290 -2.60 -13.10 16.61
C GLN A 290 -1.10 -12.98 16.94
N SER A 291 -0.31 -14.03 16.65
CA SER A 291 1.13 -14.04 16.88
C SER A 291 1.91 -14.45 15.62
N ALA A 292 3.16 -13.98 15.54
CA ALA A 292 4.07 -14.35 14.48
C ALA A 292 4.49 -15.84 14.58
N ASP A 293 4.57 -16.40 15.79
CA ASP A 293 4.99 -17.79 16.01
C ASP A 293 3.97 -18.79 15.46
N THR A 294 2.68 -18.59 15.78
CA THR A 294 1.62 -19.45 15.25
C THR A 294 1.51 -19.33 13.73
N ALA A 295 1.66 -18.11 13.19
CA ALA A 295 1.67 -17.89 11.75
C ALA A 295 2.86 -18.58 11.06
N LYS A 296 4.06 -18.54 11.68
CA LYS A 296 5.25 -19.19 11.17
C LYS A 296 5.05 -20.72 11.06
N ASN A 297 4.59 -21.34 12.13
CA ASN A 297 4.38 -22.79 12.14
C ASN A 297 3.40 -23.22 11.04
N GLU A 298 2.31 -22.50 10.85
CA GLU A 298 1.33 -22.78 9.79
C GLU A 298 1.94 -22.62 8.37
N ILE A 299 2.81 -21.62 8.17
CA ILE A 299 3.52 -21.45 6.89
C ILE A 299 4.48 -22.62 6.64
N LEU A 300 5.26 -23.03 7.64
CA LEU A 300 6.19 -24.13 7.51
C LEU A 300 5.47 -25.46 7.25
N GLU A 301 4.33 -25.69 7.89
CA GLU A 301 3.47 -26.85 7.61
C GLU A 301 2.97 -26.82 6.17
N TYR A 302 2.46 -25.68 5.69
CA TYR A 302 2.01 -25.52 4.29
C TYR A 302 3.11 -25.81 3.26
N LEU A 303 4.37 -25.43 3.58
CA LEU A 303 5.52 -25.63 2.70
C LEU A 303 6.06 -27.07 2.73
N SER A 304 5.68 -27.88 3.72
CA SER A 304 6.13 -29.27 3.90
C SER A 304 5.29 -30.26 3.08
N TYR A 305 4.15 -29.85 2.57
CA TYR A 305 3.26 -30.62 1.69
C TYR A 305 3.49 -30.19 0.23
#